data_309a930c11f5f661c22a6e7c5ba4b07f
#
_entry.id   309a930c11f5f661c22a6e7c5ba4b07f
#
_cell.length_a   1.000
_cell.length_b   1.000
_cell.length_c   1.000
_cell.angle_alpha   90.00
_cell.angle_beta   90.00
_cell.angle_gamma   90.00
#
_symmetry.space_group_name_H-M   'P 1'
#
loop_
_entity.id
_entity.type
_entity.pdbx_description
1 polymer ?
#
loop_
_entity_poly.entity_id
_entity_poly.type
_entity_poly.pdbx_seq_one_letter_code
_entity_poly.pdbx_strand_id
1 'polypeptide(L)'
;MKRQLNSLGLDKDPKDTKVVVAMSGGVDSSTAAALMKKQGYNVIGVTLKLYDDSKEVAHSKVCCSGQDILDAKRVAHKLDIEHKVFYYQSKFKEGVINNFVDSYLKGETPIPCVQCNKTVKFNDLFHESKNLKADALITGHYVKSVTKNNVTEMYRGVDENRDQSYFLFNTTREQLNFLRFPLGNLLKKETREIAKNIDLNVADKPDSQDICFVPNGDYVSVIEKFRPDAFKKGNIKNTSGKVLGVHEGIVNFTIGQRKGIKIAYHEPLYVIDIIADKNEIIVGSKDELLKKEILLKDINFLVNKEFFNNEIFVKVRSTGKLLRSKLNINNGSTKLILLEDEYGISPGQACVFYSKDELGDKVLGGGWITKN
;
A
#
# COMPACT_ATOMS: atom_id res chain seq x y z
N MET A 1 31.43 -26.43 -7.38
CA MET A 1 31.23 -25.66 -6.16
C MET A 1 29.91 -24.90 -6.28
N LYS A 2 28.94 -25.11 -5.38
CA LYS A 2 27.76 -24.24 -5.31
C LYS A 2 28.24 -22.86 -4.86
N ARG A 3 28.15 -21.84 -5.72
CA ARG A 3 28.43 -20.47 -5.33
C ARG A 3 27.50 -20.09 -4.16
N GLN A 4 28.07 -19.52 -3.12
CA GLN A 4 27.31 -19.10 -1.95
C GLN A 4 26.67 -17.74 -2.27
N LEU A 5 25.34 -17.70 -2.32
CA LEU A 5 24.61 -16.46 -2.51
C LEU A 5 24.81 -15.53 -1.30
N ASN A 6 24.88 -14.22 -1.53
CA ASN A 6 24.90 -13.24 -0.45
C ASN A 6 23.53 -13.14 0.26
N SER A 7 23.43 -12.34 1.31
CA SER A 7 22.19 -12.20 2.11
C SER A 7 21.00 -11.66 1.32
N LEU A 8 21.22 -11.09 0.13
CA LEU A 8 20.17 -10.64 -0.79
C LEU A 8 19.80 -11.70 -1.84
N GLY A 9 20.41 -12.88 -1.77
CA GLY A 9 20.19 -13.96 -2.74
C GLY A 9 20.85 -13.73 -4.10
N LEU A 10 21.90 -12.90 -4.16
CA LEU A 10 22.65 -12.59 -5.38
C LEU A 10 23.99 -13.33 -5.38
N ASP A 11 24.42 -13.83 -6.55
CA ASP A 11 25.70 -14.51 -6.77
C ASP A 11 26.81 -13.47 -6.96
N LYS A 12 27.09 -12.68 -5.91
CA LYS A 12 28.05 -11.58 -5.92
C LYS A 12 28.48 -11.24 -4.50
N ASP A 13 29.75 -10.90 -4.30
CA ASP A 13 30.23 -10.49 -2.99
C ASP A 13 29.50 -9.20 -2.54
N PRO A 14 29.18 -9.03 -1.23
CA PRO A 14 28.56 -7.81 -0.72
C PRO A 14 29.29 -6.53 -1.14
N LYS A 15 30.62 -6.48 -1.01
CA LYS A 15 31.44 -5.30 -1.38
C LYS A 15 31.32 -4.89 -2.85
N ASP A 16 31.07 -5.86 -3.74
CA ASP A 16 30.92 -5.65 -5.18
C ASP A 16 29.44 -5.46 -5.57
N THR A 17 28.51 -5.75 -4.65
CA THR A 17 27.07 -5.61 -4.85
C THR A 17 26.63 -4.17 -4.52
N LYS A 18 26.20 -3.45 -5.54
CA LYS A 18 25.69 -2.09 -5.37
C LYS A 18 24.18 -2.14 -5.11
N VAL A 19 23.74 -1.50 -4.03
CA VAL A 19 22.32 -1.43 -3.67
C VAL A 19 21.86 0.02 -3.54
N VAL A 20 20.68 0.30 -4.08
CA VAL A 20 19.96 1.55 -3.81
C VAL A 20 18.99 1.30 -2.68
N VAL A 21 19.01 2.16 -1.66
CA VAL A 21 18.05 2.10 -0.54
C VAL A 21 17.09 3.27 -0.62
N ALA A 22 15.79 2.97 -0.73
CA ALA A 22 14.73 3.97 -0.67
C ALA A 22 14.61 4.52 0.75
N MET A 23 15.06 5.74 0.98
CA MET A 23 15.10 6.40 2.28
C MET A 23 14.00 7.45 2.39
N SER A 24 13.01 7.23 3.25
CA SER A 24 11.90 8.16 3.50
C SER A 24 12.13 9.09 4.70
N GLY A 25 13.30 9.03 5.34
CA GLY A 25 13.57 9.76 6.59
C GLY A 25 12.88 9.16 7.83
N GLY A 26 12.25 8.00 7.72
CA GLY A 26 11.70 7.23 8.83
C GLY A 26 12.68 6.18 9.36
N VAL A 27 12.39 5.62 10.54
CA VAL A 27 13.23 4.61 11.21
C VAL A 27 13.44 3.36 10.34
N ASP A 28 12.41 2.88 9.66
CA ASP A 28 12.46 1.62 8.91
C ASP A 28 13.43 1.69 7.73
N SER A 29 13.28 2.69 6.87
CA SER A 29 14.16 2.88 5.73
C SER A 29 15.60 3.18 6.13
N SER A 30 15.79 3.89 7.25
CA SER A 30 17.11 4.21 7.81
C SER A 30 17.79 2.96 8.38
N THR A 31 17.03 2.10 9.07
CA THR A 31 17.54 0.82 9.57
C THR A 31 17.89 -0.13 8.42
N ALA A 32 17.06 -0.16 7.36
CA ALA A 32 17.36 -0.94 6.16
C ALA A 32 18.71 -0.50 5.53
N ALA A 33 18.95 0.81 5.41
CA ALA A 33 20.23 1.34 4.91
C ALA A 33 21.42 0.93 5.80
N ALA A 34 21.24 1.05 7.12
CA ALA A 34 22.27 0.67 8.08
C ALA A 34 22.61 -0.83 8.05
N LEU A 35 21.60 -1.70 7.92
CA LEU A 35 21.79 -3.14 7.78
C LEU A 35 22.59 -3.48 6.52
N MET A 36 22.28 -2.83 5.39
CA MET A 36 23.01 -3.05 4.13
C MET A 36 24.48 -2.58 4.27
N LYS A 37 24.71 -1.40 4.82
CA LYS A 37 26.09 -0.90 5.06
C LYS A 37 26.87 -1.82 6.01
N LYS A 38 26.25 -2.26 7.12
CA LYS A 38 26.86 -3.19 8.09
C LYS A 38 27.23 -4.53 7.47
N GLN A 39 26.45 -5.01 6.49
CA GLN A 39 26.73 -6.25 5.76
C GLN A 39 27.79 -6.08 4.65
N GLY A 40 28.35 -4.88 4.49
CA GLY A 40 29.43 -4.59 3.56
C GLY A 40 29.00 -4.29 2.13
N TYR A 41 27.70 -4.02 1.88
CA TYR A 41 27.22 -3.63 0.55
C TYR A 41 27.65 -2.21 0.16
N ASN A 42 27.79 -1.98 -1.15
CA ASN A 42 27.98 -0.65 -1.71
C ASN A 42 26.62 0.05 -1.78
N VAL A 43 26.33 0.93 -0.81
CA VAL A 43 25.01 1.52 -0.57
C VAL A 43 24.91 2.93 -1.12
N ILE A 44 23.85 3.21 -1.88
CA ILE A 44 23.42 4.56 -2.25
C ILE A 44 22.03 4.80 -1.66
N GLY A 45 21.87 5.81 -0.79
CA GLY A 45 20.58 6.25 -0.29
C GLY A 45 19.84 7.11 -1.34
N VAL A 46 18.55 6.90 -1.51
CA VAL A 46 17.73 7.71 -2.42
C VAL A 46 16.44 8.14 -1.72
N THR A 47 16.15 9.44 -1.76
CA THR A 47 14.88 10.00 -1.30
C THR A 47 14.12 10.59 -2.47
N LEU A 48 12.82 10.29 -2.54
CA LEU A 48 11.90 10.92 -3.51
C LEU A 48 11.21 12.11 -2.84
N LYS A 49 11.36 13.32 -3.40
CA LYS A 49 10.56 14.48 -3.00
C LYS A 49 9.22 14.43 -3.76
N LEU A 50 8.13 14.19 -3.01
CA LEU A 50 6.79 13.97 -3.57
C LEU A 50 5.86 15.19 -3.42
N TYR A 51 6.24 16.19 -2.60
CA TYR A 51 5.43 17.38 -2.29
C TYR A 51 6.24 18.66 -2.43
N ASP A 52 5.53 19.76 -2.70
CA ASP A 52 6.05 21.12 -2.58
C ASP A 52 5.80 21.67 -1.18
N ASP A 53 6.88 22.00 -0.46
CA ASP A 53 6.81 22.55 0.90
C ASP A 53 6.22 23.97 0.94
N SER A 54 6.13 24.65 -0.21
CA SER A 54 5.92 26.10 -0.28
C SER A 54 4.46 26.56 -0.27
N LYS A 55 3.47 25.67 -0.46
CA LYS A 55 2.07 26.14 -0.65
C LYS A 55 0.94 25.31 -0.02
N GLU A 56 1.15 24.05 0.36
CA GLU A 56 -0.01 23.18 0.48
C GLU A 56 -0.15 22.34 1.76
N VAL A 57 0.89 22.16 2.58
CA VAL A 57 0.78 21.28 3.77
C VAL A 57 1.71 21.78 4.90
N ALA A 58 1.38 22.95 5.47
CA ALA A 58 2.27 23.63 6.43
C ALA A 58 2.42 22.95 7.80
N HIS A 59 1.60 21.95 8.18
CA HIS A 59 1.60 21.41 9.55
C HIS A 59 1.27 19.90 9.68
N SER A 60 1.49 19.08 8.65
CA SER A 60 1.18 17.65 8.78
C SER A 60 2.44 16.77 8.83
N LYS A 61 2.34 15.63 9.53
CA LYS A 61 3.33 14.54 9.57
C LYS A 61 3.39 13.80 8.21
N VAL A 62 3.68 14.54 7.13
CA VAL A 62 3.69 14.05 5.76
C VAL A 62 5.00 13.34 5.48
N CYS A 63 4.99 12.09 5.03
CA CYS A 63 6.19 11.40 4.53
C CYS A 63 6.82 12.17 3.37
N CYS A 64 8.17 12.26 3.34
CA CYS A 64 8.95 12.97 2.33
C CYS A 64 8.80 14.51 2.39
N SER A 65 8.50 15.05 3.58
CA SER A 65 8.60 16.48 3.88
C SER A 65 10.05 16.96 3.83
N GLY A 66 10.27 18.28 3.83
CA GLY A 66 11.62 18.84 3.92
C GLY A 66 12.40 18.31 5.12
N GLN A 67 11.72 18.12 6.27
CA GLN A 67 12.34 17.54 7.48
C GLN A 67 12.74 16.06 7.26
N ASP A 68 11.91 15.27 6.60
CA ASP A 68 12.21 13.87 6.30
C ASP A 68 13.44 13.72 5.38
N ILE A 69 13.57 14.62 4.39
CA ILE A 69 14.74 14.67 3.52
C ILE A 69 16.00 15.01 4.34
N LEU A 70 15.90 15.96 5.28
CA LEU A 70 17.01 16.30 6.17
C LEU A 70 17.38 15.12 7.08
N ASP A 71 16.40 14.42 7.63
CA ASP A 71 16.63 13.24 8.46
C ASP A 71 17.30 12.12 7.64
N ALA A 72 16.85 11.86 6.42
CA ALA A 72 17.48 10.90 5.51
C ALA A 72 18.94 11.27 5.18
N LYS A 73 19.22 12.56 4.93
CA LYS A 73 20.56 13.08 4.70
C LYS A 73 21.47 12.89 5.93
N ARG A 74 20.97 13.18 7.14
CA ARG A 74 21.72 12.98 8.39
C ARG A 74 22.07 11.52 8.61
N VAL A 75 21.09 10.62 8.38
CA VAL A 75 21.33 9.18 8.46
C VAL A 75 22.38 8.74 7.43
N ALA A 76 22.27 9.18 6.19
CA ALA A 76 23.22 8.84 5.13
C ALA A 76 24.64 9.31 5.46
N HIS A 77 24.78 10.54 5.97
CA HIS A 77 26.06 11.08 6.43
C HIS A 77 26.63 10.23 7.59
N LYS A 78 25.79 9.87 8.57
CA LYS A 78 26.23 9.04 9.71
C LYS A 78 26.70 7.65 9.28
N LEU A 79 26.04 7.06 8.26
CA LEU A 79 26.39 5.76 7.70
C LEU A 79 27.55 5.82 6.69
N ASP A 80 28.04 7.01 6.39
CA ASP A 80 29.04 7.24 5.34
C ASP A 80 28.63 6.58 4.02
N ILE A 81 27.43 6.97 3.51
CA ILE A 81 26.87 6.54 2.23
C ILE A 81 26.49 7.74 1.37
N GLU A 82 26.61 7.59 0.05
CA GLU A 82 26.10 8.58 -0.91
C GLU A 82 24.59 8.72 -0.78
N HIS A 83 24.04 9.94 -0.87
CA HIS A 83 22.62 10.20 -0.82
C HIS A 83 22.16 11.12 -1.96
N LYS A 84 21.13 10.68 -2.70
CA LYS A 84 20.52 11.45 -3.80
C LYS A 84 19.07 11.79 -3.48
N VAL A 85 18.62 12.94 -3.96
CA VAL A 85 17.20 13.36 -3.87
C VAL A 85 16.68 13.52 -5.30
N PHE A 86 15.60 12.83 -5.61
CA PHE A 86 14.90 12.96 -6.88
C PHE A 86 13.55 13.64 -6.68
N TYR A 87 13.13 14.45 -7.64
CA TYR A 87 11.97 15.32 -7.56
C TYR A 87 10.84 14.75 -8.44
N TYR A 88 9.75 14.28 -7.81
CA TYR A 88 8.64 13.61 -8.47
C TYR A 88 7.26 14.21 -8.13
N GLN A 89 7.20 15.49 -7.75
CA GLN A 89 5.98 16.15 -7.28
C GLN A 89 4.86 16.10 -8.33
N SER A 90 5.14 16.46 -9.59
CA SER A 90 4.13 16.46 -10.66
C SER A 90 3.57 15.06 -10.92
N LYS A 91 4.44 14.05 -11.05
CA LYS A 91 4.02 12.66 -11.26
C LYS A 91 3.22 12.10 -10.08
N PHE A 92 3.59 12.47 -8.85
CA PHE A 92 2.85 12.05 -7.66
C PHE A 92 1.46 12.69 -7.63
N LYS A 93 1.34 13.97 -7.94
CA LYS A 93 0.06 14.66 -8.04
C LYS A 93 -0.84 14.01 -9.09
N GLU A 94 -0.33 13.80 -10.29
CA GLU A 94 -1.10 13.24 -11.41
C GLU A 94 -1.45 11.76 -11.18
N GLY A 95 -0.47 10.94 -10.80
CA GLY A 95 -0.64 9.49 -10.71
C GLY A 95 -1.28 8.99 -9.41
N VAL A 96 -1.18 9.77 -8.32
CA VAL A 96 -1.65 9.32 -6.99
C VAL A 96 -2.76 10.19 -6.46
N ILE A 97 -2.55 11.52 -6.36
CA ILE A 97 -3.55 12.41 -5.73
C ILE A 97 -4.79 12.54 -6.61
N ASN A 98 -4.63 12.80 -7.91
CA ASN A 98 -5.78 12.91 -8.81
C ASN A 98 -6.57 11.60 -8.87
N ASN A 99 -5.87 10.46 -8.95
CA ASN A 99 -6.52 9.14 -8.92
C ASN A 99 -7.32 8.91 -7.62
N PHE A 100 -6.76 9.33 -6.48
CA PHE A 100 -7.44 9.27 -5.19
C PHE A 100 -8.74 10.08 -5.18
N VAL A 101 -8.69 11.31 -5.65
CA VAL A 101 -9.86 12.20 -5.73
C VAL A 101 -10.90 11.63 -6.69
N ASP A 102 -10.48 11.23 -7.89
CA ASP A 102 -11.39 10.68 -8.92
C ASP A 102 -12.08 9.38 -8.48
N SER A 103 -11.41 8.56 -7.68
CA SER A 103 -12.02 7.34 -7.11
C SER A 103 -13.16 7.68 -6.15
N TYR A 104 -12.97 8.65 -5.25
CA TYR A 104 -14.06 9.07 -4.36
C TYR A 104 -15.25 9.67 -5.12
N LEU A 105 -14.99 10.41 -6.22
CA LEU A 105 -16.07 10.93 -7.09
C LEU A 105 -16.87 9.81 -7.76
N LYS A 106 -16.27 8.64 -7.96
CA LYS A 106 -16.96 7.43 -8.49
C LYS A 106 -17.59 6.58 -7.39
N GLY A 107 -17.56 7.02 -6.13
CA GLY A 107 -18.04 6.26 -4.97
C GLY A 107 -17.19 5.03 -4.66
N GLU A 108 -15.93 5.02 -5.06
CA GLU A 108 -14.93 4.00 -4.73
C GLU A 108 -14.08 4.43 -3.54
N THR A 109 -13.53 3.47 -2.80
CA THR A 109 -12.62 3.73 -1.67
C THR A 109 -11.18 3.41 -2.08
N PRO A 110 -10.37 4.39 -2.51
CA PRO A 110 -9.03 4.15 -3.06
C PRO A 110 -8.00 3.74 -2.01
N ILE A 111 -6.92 3.09 -2.48
CA ILE A 111 -5.72 2.79 -1.70
C ILE A 111 -4.52 3.49 -2.35
N PRO A 112 -4.28 4.76 -2.05
CA PRO A 112 -3.24 5.54 -2.73
C PRO A 112 -1.83 4.99 -2.50
N CYS A 113 -1.59 4.27 -1.39
CA CYS A 113 -0.28 3.63 -1.13
C CYS A 113 0.07 2.56 -2.18
N VAL A 114 -0.91 1.76 -2.64
CA VAL A 114 -0.70 0.79 -3.72
C VAL A 114 -0.38 1.51 -5.02
N GLN A 115 -1.13 2.57 -5.32
CA GLN A 115 -0.90 3.37 -6.52
C GLN A 115 0.47 4.06 -6.49
N CYS A 116 0.87 4.63 -5.35
CA CYS A 116 2.19 5.22 -5.16
C CYS A 116 3.33 4.20 -5.34
N ASN A 117 3.17 3.00 -4.76
CA ASN A 117 4.15 1.92 -4.96
C ASN A 117 4.25 1.53 -6.44
N LYS A 118 3.12 1.38 -7.13
CA LYS A 118 3.08 1.00 -8.55
C LYS A 118 3.71 2.04 -9.47
N THR A 119 3.32 3.32 -9.32
CA THR A 119 3.64 4.38 -10.30
C THR A 119 4.94 5.12 -9.99
N VAL A 120 5.20 5.45 -8.73
CA VAL A 120 6.32 6.31 -8.35
C VAL A 120 7.46 5.50 -7.73
N LYS A 121 7.17 4.75 -6.63
CA LYS A 121 8.26 4.08 -5.90
C LYS A 121 8.88 2.93 -6.68
N PHE A 122 8.07 2.02 -7.25
CA PHE A 122 8.61 0.84 -7.91
C PHE A 122 8.70 0.96 -9.43
N ASN A 123 8.15 1.98 -10.03
CA ASN A 123 8.40 2.27 -11.43
C ASN A 123 9.58 3.24 -11.57
N ASP A 124 9.44 4.46 -11.09
CA ASP A 124 10.47 5.49 -11.33
C ASP A 124 11.77 5.19 -10.55
N LEU A 125 11.66 4.83 -9.25
CA LEU A 125 12.85 4.50 -8.46
C LEU A 125 13.53 3.21 -8.94
N PHE A 126 12.78 2.26 -9.50
CA PHE A 126 13.35 1.09 -10.17
C PHE A 126 14.22 1.50 -11.37
N HIS A 127 13.72 2.37 -12.24
CA HIS A 127 14.49 2.88 -13.39
C HIS A 127 15.72 3.68 -12.93
N GLU A 128 15.57 4.56 -11.95
CA GLU A 128 16.71 5.32 -11.39
C GLU A 128 17.76 4.39 -10.78
N SER A 129 17.32 3.33 -10.08
CA SER A 129 18.25 2.34 -9.54
C SER A 129 19.01 1.59 -10.62
N LYS A 130 18.36 1.27 -11.74
CA LYS A 130 19.02 0.68 -12.92
C LYS A 130 20.00 1.66 -13.56
N ASN A 131 19.65 2.95 -13.68
CA ASN A 131 20.53 4.01 -14.18
C ASN A 131 21.78 4.16 -13.30
N LEU A 132 21.64 4.00 -11.99
CA LEU A 132 22.73 3.97 -11.03
C LEU A 132 23.56 2.67 -11.08
N LYS A 133 23.19 1.73 -11.95
CA LYS A 133 23.82 0.40 -12.07
C LYS A 133 23.79 -0.39 -10.76
N ALA A 134 22.68 -0.29 -10.03
CA ALA A 134 22.47 -1.08 -8.83
C ALA A 134 22.08 -2.52 -9.18
N ASP A 135 22.46 -3.44 -8.31
CA ASP A 135 22.11 -4.86 -8.39
C ASP A 135 20.76 -5.15 -7.72
N ALA A 136 20.33 -4.29 -6.78
CA ALA A 136 19.05 -4.40 -6.09
C ALA A 136 18.54 -3.04 -5.59
N LEU A 137 17.21 -2.94 -5.45
CA LEU A 137 16.52 -1.85 -4.76
C LEU A 137 16.01 -2.34 -3.40
N ILE A 138 16.46 -1.68 -2.35
CA ILE A 138 16.13 -2.02 -0.96
C ILE A 138 15.07 -1.06 -0.44
N THR A 139 14.08 -1.59 0.27
CA THR A 139 13.06 -0.78 0.94
C THR A 139 12.83 -1.24 2.37
N GLY A 140 12.37 -0.34 3.22
CA GLY A 140 12.01 -0.61 4.61
C GLY A 140 10.62 -1.22 4.80
N HIS A 141 10.04 -1.89 3.79
CA HIS A 141 8.74 -2.54 3.94
C HIS A 141 8.86 -3.85 4.74
N TYR A 142 7.86 -4.08 5.61
CA TYR A 142 7.71 -5.32 6.36
C TYR A 142 7.04 -6.39 5.50
N VAL A 143 7.78 -6.92 4.55
CA VAL A 143 7.43 -8.10 3.75
C VAL A 143 8.67 -8.97 3.62
N LYS A 144 8.48 -10.28 3.50
CA LYS A 144 9.59 -11.21 3.31
C LYS A 144 9.74 -11.52 1.82
N SER A 145 10.97 -11.46 1.32
CA SER A 145 11.31 -11.92 -0.04
C SER A 145 12.28 -13.09 0.03
N VAL A 146 12.00 -14.11 -0.75
CA VAL A 146 12.82 -15.33 -0.84
C VAL A 146 13.16 -15.56 -2.30
N THR A 147 14.46 -15.55 -2.64
CA THR A 147 14.93 -15.82 -4.00
C THR A 147 15.38 -17.26 -4.12
N LYS A 148 14.75 -18.01 -5.04
CA LYS A 148 15.13 -19.39 -5.40
C LYS A 148 15.21 -19.49 -6.92
N ASN A 149 16.29 -20.04 -7.44
CA ASN A 149 16.47 -20.26 -8.89
C ASN A 149 16.22 -18.99 -9.72
N ASN A 150 16.71 -17.84 -9.27
CA ASN A 150 16.53 -16.51 -9.89
C ASN A 150 15.08 -16.01 -9.93
N VAL A 151 14.17 -16.62 -9.20
CA VAL A 151 12.80 -16.15 -9.02
C VAL A 151 12.64 -15.69 -7.57
N THR A 152 12.19 -14.46 -7.41
CA THR A 152 11.89 -13.91 -6.08
C THR A 152 10.40 -14.04 -5.78
N GLU A 153 10.11 -14.69 -4.67
CA GLU A 153 8.78 -14.84 -4.11
C GLU A 153 8.58 -13.87 -2.96
N MET A 154 7.36 -13.36 -2.80
CA MET A 154 6.98 -12.44 -1.72
C MET A 154 6.07 -13.15 -0.72
N TYR A 155 6.33 -12.93 0.56
CA TYR A 155 5.56 -13.46 1.67
C TYR A 155 5.17 -12.35 2.62
N ARG A 156 4.16 -12.56 3.44
CA ARG A 156 3.85 -11.67 4.56
C ARG A 156 5.06 -11.51 5.48
N GLY A 157 5.20 -10.32 6.06
CA GLY A 157 6.21 -10.06 7.09
C GLY A 157 5.96 -10.90 8.35
N VAL A 158 7.03 -11.16 9.11
CA VAL A 158 6.93 -11.90 10.40
C VAL A 158 6.13 -11.09 11.43
N ASP A 159 6.25 -9.77 11.42
CA ASP A 159 5.39 -8.89 12.24
C ASP A 159 4.03 -8.73 11.58
N GLU A 160 3.06 -9.55 12.01
CA GLU A 160 1.70 -9.56 11.46
C GLU A 160 0.99 -8.19 11.61
N ASN A 161 1.31 -7.42 12.66
CA ASN A 161 0.74 -6.10 12.90
C ASN A 161 1.34 -5.03 11.99
N ARG A 162 2.47 -5.33 11.34
CA ARG A 162 3.20 -4.44 10.45
C ARG A 162 3.31 -4.97 9.03
N ASP A 163 2.72 -6.13 8.74
CA ASP A 163 2.72 -6.72 7.40
C ASP A 163 2.19 -5.74 6.35
N GLN A 164 3.02 -5.46 5.34
CA GLN A 164 2.71 -4.53 4.26
C GLN A 164 2.52 -5.22 2.90
N SER A 165 2.43 -6.54 2.88
CA SER A 165 2.26 -7.33 1.67
C SER A 165 1.00 -6.93 0.87
N TYR A 166 -0.06 -6.54 1.58
CA TYR A 166 -1.30 -6.02 1.00
C TYR A 166 -1.07 -4.81 0.06
N PHE A 167 -0.10 -3.95 0.38
CA PHE A 167 0.17 -2.75 -0.40
C PHE A 167 1.14 -2.98 -1.57
N LEU A 168 1.70 -4.21 -1.67
CA LEU A 168 2.72 -4.56 -2.67
C LEU A 168 2.24 -5.56 -3.71
N PHE A 169 1.00 -6.02 -3.66
CA PHE A 169 0.47 -7.03 -4.58
C PHE A 169 0.59 -6.64 -6.06
N ASN A 170 0.60 -5.34 -6.35
CA ASN A 170 0.64 -4.80 -7.72
C ASN A 170 2.07 -4.56 -8.25
N THR A 171 3.07 -5.10 -7.56
CA THR A 171 4.47 -5.15 -8.02
C THR A 171 4.59 -6.13 -9.18
N THR A 172 5.34 -5.78 -10.25
CA THR A 172 5.59 -6.72 -11.34
C THR A 172 6.62 -7.79 -10.93
N ARG A 173 6.64 -8.93 -11.63
CA ARG A 173 7.66 -9.98 -11.39
C ARG A 173 9.09 -9.45 -11.60
N GLU A 174 9.31 -8.60 -12.59
CA GLU A 174 10.61 -7.97 -12.86
C GLU A 174 11.04 -7.08 -11.69
N GLN A 175 10.12 -6.22 -11.23
CA GLN A 175 10.37 -5.38 -10.05
C GLN A 175 10.65 -6.22 -8.81
N LEU A 176 9.85 -7.28 -8.56
CA LEU A 176 10.03 -8.16 -7.41
C LEU A 176 11.39 -8.86 -7.41
N ASN A 177 11.87 -9.27 -8.57
CA ASN A 177 13.21 -9.87 -8.71
C ASN A 177 14.35 -8.89 -8.36
N PHE A 178 14.10 -7.60 -8.46
CA PHE A 178 15.07 -6.55 -8.14
C PHE A 178 14.90 -5.97 -6.74
N LEU A 179 13.72 -6.06 -6.14
CA LEU A 179 13.39 -5.57 -4.80
C LEU A 179 13.91 -6.50 -3.71
N ARG A 180 14.38 -5.92 -2.58
CA ARG A 180 14.73 -6.67 -1.36
C ARG A 180 14.21 -5.94 -0.14
N PHE A 181 13.80 -6.72 0.85
CA PHE A 181 13.09 -6.25 2.04
C PHE A 181 13.78 -6.77 3.31
N PRO A 182 14.87 -6.14 3.77
CA PRO A 182 15.68 -6.65 4.89
C PRO A 182 14.95 -6.68 6.23
N LEU A 183 13.83 -5.95 6.37
CA LEU A 183 13.05 -5.90 7.60
C LEU A 183 11.95 -6.98 7.67
N GLY A 184 11.74 -7.76 6.61
CA GLY A 184 10.64 -8.71 6.54
C GLY A 184 10.71 -9.87 7.55
N ASN A 185 11.88 -10.15 8.10
CA ASN A 185 12.11 -11.15 9.14
C ASN A 185 12.26 -10.54 10.55
N LEU A 186 12.02 -9.24 10.72
CA LEU A 186 12.16 -8.52 11.98
C LEU A 186 10.79 -8.05 12.49
N LEU A 187 10.64 -8.08 13.82
CA LEU A 187 9.60 -7.35 14.50
C LEU A 187 9.93 -5.85 14.52
N LYS A 188 8.92 -5.01 14.57
CA LYS A 188 9.11 -3.55 14.67
C LYS A 188 9.98 -3.14 15.85
N LYS A 189 9.83 -3.83 16.97
CA LYS A 189 10.65 -3.62 18.17
C LYS A 189 12.13 -3.85 17.87
N GLU A 190 12.47 -4.94 17.20
CA GLU A 190 13.85 -5.27 16.83
C GLU A 190 14.43 -4.23 15.86
N THR A 191 13.64 -3.77 14.89
CA THR A 191 14.03 -2.68 13.99
C THR A 191 14.42 -1.41 14.76
N ARG A 192 13.63 -1.02 15.77
CA ARG A 192 13.93 0.14 16.62
C ARG A 192 15.15 -0.08 17.50
N GLU A 193 15.34 -1.29 18.04
CA GLU A 193 16.52 -1.66 18.81
C GLU A 193 17.80 -1.56 17.96
N ILE A 194 17.76 -2.07 16.72
CA ILE A 194 18.87 -1.91 15.77
C ILE A 194 19.16 -0.44 15.52
N ALA A 195 18.13 0.39 15.26
CA ALA A 195 18.31 1.82 15.04
C ALA A 195 18.93 2.54 16.25
N LYS A 196 18.53 2.19 17.48
CA LYS A 196 19.10 2.71 18.73
C LYS A 196 20.55 2.29 18.93
N ASN A 197 20.86 1.01 18.71
CA ASN A 197 22.22 0.47 18.89
C ASN A 197 23.25 1.11 17.98
N ILE A 198 22.84 1.65 16.85
CA ILE A 198 23.68 2.42 15.92
C ILE A 198 23.43 3.93 16.04
N ASP A 199 22.70 4.35 17.07
CA ASP A 199 22.41 5.73 17.43
C ASP A 199 21.87 6.56 16.23
N LEU A 200 20.88 6.04 15.51
CA LEU A 200 20.20 6.79 14.46
C LEU A 200 19.27 7.84 15.08
N ASN A 201 19.40 9.09 14.62
CA ASN A 201 18.59 10.21 15.09
C ASN A 201 17.07 10.04 14.86
N VAL A 202 16.67 9.04 14.08
CA VAL A 202 15.28 8.69 13.77
C VAL A 202 14.73 7.49 14.56
N ALA A 203 15.52 6.91 15.48
CA ALA A 203 15.16 5.68 16.19
C ALA A 203 13.82 5.79 16.96
N ASP A 204 13.55 6.94 17.57
CA ASP A 204 12.33 7.22 18.34
C ASP A 204 11.26 7.97 17.53
N LYS A 205 11.52 8.24 16.23
CA LYS A 205 10.56 8.91 15.36
C LYS A 205 9.25 8.10 15.25
N PRO A 206 8.07 8.73 15.45
CA PRO A 206 6.78 8.06 15.29
C PRO A 206 6.61 7.50 13.88
N ASP A 207 5.89 6.37 13.79
CA ASP A 207 5.51 5.82 12.49
C ASP A 207 4.46 6.71 11.81
N SER A 208 4.50 6.79 10.49
CA SER A 208 3.40 7.35 9.72
C SER A 208 2.21 6.40 9.80
N GLN A 209 1.10 6.85 10.39
CA GLN A 209 -0.11 6.03 10.59
C GLN A 209 -1.12 6.19 9.46
N ASP A 210 -1.09 7.33 8.74
CA ASP A 210 -2.09 7.73 7.76
C ASP A 210 -1.53 7.80 6.33
N ILE A 211 -2.45 8.01 5.38
CA ILE A 211 -2.09 8.35 4.01
C ILE A 211 -1.24 9.61 4.02
N CYS A 212 -0.05 9.53 3.45
CA CYS A 212 1.00 10.55 3.60
C CYS A 212 0.60 11.98 3.18
N PHE A 213 -0.39 12.15 2.31
CA PHE A 213 -0.90 13.45 1.87
C PHE A 213 -2.27 13.82 2.46
N VAL A 214 -2.78 13.02 3.40
CA VAL A 214 -4.05 13.26 4.10
C VAL A 214 -3.75 13.63 5.55
N PRO A 215 -3.73 14.92 5.90
CA PRO A 215 -3.41 15.34 7.26
C PRO A 215 -4.50 14.89 8.23
N ASN A 216 -4.06 14.27 9.34
CA ASN A 216 -4.95 13.82 10.44
C ASN A 216 -6.11 12.91 10.00
N GLY A 217 -5.97 12.19 8.89
CA GLY A 217 -7.03 11.33 8.34
C GLY A 217 -8.19 12.09 7.66
N ASP A 218 -8.09 13.40 7.52
CA ASP A 218 -9.11 14.23 6.88
C ASP A 218 -8.97 14.22 5.35
N TYR A 219 -9.41 13.14 4.73
CA TYR A 219 -9.39 13.01 3.28
C TYR A 219 -10.42 13.92 2.57
N VAL A 220 -11.47 14.35 3.30
CA VAL A 220 -12.52 15.22 2.76
C VAL A 220 -11.95 16.59 2.41
N SER A 221 -11.16 17.19 3.31
CA SER A 221 -10.47 18.47 3.05
C SER A 221 -9.53 18.38 1.85
N VAL A 222 -8.87 17.22 1.64
CA VAL A 222 -8.03 17.02 0.46
C VAL A 222 -8.88 17.03 -0.81
N ILE A 223 -10.02 16.33 -0.82
CA ILE A 223 -10.93 16.31 -1.97
C ILE A 223 -11.47 17.72 -2.24
N GLU A 224 -11.91 18.44 -1.21
CA GLU A 224 -12.44 19.82 -1.33
C GLU A 224 -11.45 20.75 -1.99
N LYS A 225 -10.16 20.65 -1.63
CA LYS A 225 -9.10 21.46 -2.22
C LYS A 225 -8.91 21.23 -3.72
N PHE A 226 -9.01 19.99 -4.18
CA PHE A 226 -8.81 19.63 -5.58
C PHE A 226 -10.10 19.69 -6.41
N ARG A 227 -11.25 19.43 -5.80
CA ARG A 227 -12.56 19.34 -6.43
C ARG A 227 -13.66 19.91 -5.53
N PRO A 228 -13.70 21.25 -5.35
CA PRO A 228 -14.76 21.88 -4.57
C PRO A 228 -16.16 21.62 -5.16
N ASP A 229 -16.25 21.33 -6.45
CA ASP A 229 -17.47 20.95 -7.15
C ASP A 229 -18.03 19.56 -6.79
N ALA A 230 -17.27 18.75 -6.02
CA ALA A 230 -17.67 17.42 -5.57
C ALA A 230 -18.73 17.44 -4.45
N PHE A 231 -18.91 18.57 -3.79
CA PHE A 231 -19.81 18.74 -2.63
C PHE A 231 -21.22 19.17 -3.08
N LYS A 232 -21.93 18.22 -3.73
CA LYS A 232 -23.31 18.44 -4.19
C LYS A 232 -24.28 17.70 -3.28
N LYS A 233 -25.37 18.39 -2.88
CA LYS A 233 -26.45 17.76 -2.11
C LYS A 233 -27.11 16.62 -2.90
N GLY A 234 -27.41 15.54 -2.19
CA GLY A 234 -28.06 14.38 -2.77
C GLY A 234 -28.88 13.63 -1.73
N ASN A 235 -29.59 12.60 -2.16
CA ASN A 235 -30.47 11.85 -1.29
C ASN A 235 -29.76 10.69 -0.59
N ILE A 236 -30.14 10.47 0.68
CA ILE A 236 -29.85 9.23 1.40
C ILE A 236 -31.14 8.40 1.37
N LYS A 237 -31.05 7.19 0.81
CA LYS A 237 -32.18 6.25 0.66
C LYS A 237 -31.89 4.95 1.40
N ASN A 238 -32.95 4.27 1.82
CA ASN A 238 -32.78 2.88 2.23
C ASN A 238 -32.78 1.94 1.01
N THR A 239 -32.55 0.66 1.24
CA THR A 239 -32.51 -0.39 0.20
C THR A 239 -33.84 -0.58 -0.54
N SER A 240 -34.99 -0.19 0.08
CA SER A 240 -36.30 -0.15 -0.60
C SER A 240 -36.56 1.11 -1.45
N GLY A 241 -35.59 2.05 -1.52
CA GLY A 241 -35.67 3.29 -2.29
C GLY A 241 -36.34 4.46 -1.58
N LYS A 242 -36.79 4.31 -0.33
CA LYS A 242 -37.38 5.41 0.46
C LYS A 242 -36.30 6.42 0.85
N VAL A 243 -36.55 7.71 0.59
CA VAL A 243 -35.67 8.81 1.02
C VAL A 243 -35.76 8.96 2.53
N LEU A 244 -34.63 8.89 3.20
CA LEU A 244 -34.47 9.05 4.65
C LEU A 244 -33.87 10.41 5.03
N GLY A 245 -33.12 11.05 4.12
CA GLY A 245 -32.47 12.33 4.37
C GLY A 245 -31.69 12.82 3.17
N VAL A 246 -30.85 13.83 3.41
CA VAL A 246 -30.00 14.48 2.41
C VAL A 246 -28.56 14.53 2.90
N HIS A 247 -27.61 14.41 1.98
CA HIS A 247 -26.17 14.57 2.26
C HIS A 247 -25.57 15.75 1.50
N GLU A 248 -24.40 16.23 1.94
CA GLU A 248 -23.69 17.37 1.36
C GLU A 248 -22.62 16.95 0.31
N GLY A 249 -22.62 15.71 -0.13
CA GLY A 249 -21.71 15.15 -1.12
C GLY A 249 -21.39 13.68 -0.85
N ILE A 250 -21.40 12.85 -1.91
CA ILE A 250 -21.13 11.40 -1.79
C ILE A 250 -19.70 11.12 -1.29
N VAL A 251 -18.78 12.05 -1.52
CA VAL A 251 -17.36 11.94 -1.10
C VAL A 251 -17.19 11.86 0.42
N ASN A 252 -18.21 12.24 1.20
CA ASN A 252 -18.19 12.11 2.66
C ASN A 252 -18.48 10.69 3.15
N PHE A 253 -18.73 9.73 2.25
CA PHE A 253 -19.19 8.40 2.60
C PHE A 253 -18.28 7.32 2.04
N THR A 254 -18.22 6.21 2.79
CA THR A 254 -17.50 4.99 2.42
C THR A 254 -18.39 3.80 2.73
N ILE A 255 -18.38 2.76 1.89
CA ILE A 255 -19.15 1.54 2.13
C ILE A 255 -18.76 0.91 3.48
N GLY A 256 -19.76 0.54 4.28
CA GLY A 256 -19.59 0.04 5.64
C GLY A 256 -19.52 1.13 6.72
N GLN A 257 -19.52 2.42 6.34
CA GLN A 257 -19.53 3.53 7.28
C GLN A 257 -20.84 3.53 8.10
N ARG A 258 -20.69 3.64 9.43
CA ARG A 258 -21.81 3.77 10.38
C ARG A 258 -21.94 5.20 10.93
N LYS A 259 -20.78 5.82 11.26
CA LYS A 259 -20.77 7.16 11.89
C LYS A 259 -20.87 8.23 10.79
N GLY A 260 -21.53 9.35 11.13
CA GLY A 260 -21.59 10.52 10.25
C GLY A 260 -22.73 10.49 9.22
N ILE A 261 -23.59 9.47 9.17
CA ILE A 261 -24.78 9.41 8.32
C ILE A 261 -25.82 10.48 8.72
N LYS A 262 -25.87 10.85 10.01
CA LYS A 262 -26.73 11.91 10.56
C LYS A 262 -28.23 11.70 10.34
N ILE A 263 -28.69 10.46 10.31
CA ILE A 263 -30.11 10.09 10.22
C ILE A 263 -30.53 9.39 11.51
N ALA A 264 -31.61 9.88 12.12
CA ALA A 264 -32.25 9.18 13.23
C ALA A 264 -33.09 8.04 12.68
N TYR A 265 -32.78 6.82 13.08
CA TYR A 265 -33.46 5.61 12.67
C TYR A 265 -33.59 4.64 13.85
N HIS A 266 -34.52 3.69 13.80
CA HIS A 266 -34.80 2.75 14.90
C HIS A 266 -33.65 1.75 15.14
N GLU A 267 -32.78 1.53 14.15
CA GLU A 267 -31.61 0.67 14.23
C GLU A 267 -30.37 1.36 13.63
N PRO A 268 -29.14 0.86 13.89
CA PRO A 268 -27.92 1.41 13.29
C PRO A 268 -27.92 1.25 11.78
N LEU A 269 -27.77 2.36 11.08
CA LEU A 269 -27.61 2.39 9.62
C LEU A 269 -26.15 2.32 9.20
N TYR A 270 -25.91 1.63 8.09
CA TYR A 270 -24.61 1.50 7.43
C TYR A 270 -24.73 1.91 5.97
N VAL A 271 -23.69 2.49 5.41
CA VAL A 271 -23.61 2.76 3.97
C VAL A 271 -23.45 1.43 3.23
N ILE A 272 -24.46 1.07 2.45
CA ILE A 272 -24.52 -0.19 1.67
C ILE A 272 -23.97 0.03 0.27
N ASP A 273 -24.33 1.16 -0.37
CA ASP A 273 -23.85 1.52 -1.71
C ASP A 273 -23.76 3.04 -1.88
N ILE A 274 -22.96 3.48 -2.85
CA ILE A 274 -22.80 4.88 -3.27
C ILE A 274 -23.05 4.93 -4.77
N ILE A 275 -24.18 5.50 -5.20
CA ILE A 275 -24.56 5.59 -6.60
C ILE A 275 -24.14 6.96 -7.14
N ALA A 276 -22.90 7.04 -7.60
CA ALA A 276 -22.26 8.31 -7.98
C ALA A 276 -23.02 9.06 -9.08
N ASP A 277 -23.46 8.38 -10.13
CA ASP A 277 -24.18 8.98 -11.27
C ASP A 277 -25.51 9.63 -10.86
N LYS A 278 -26.15 9.12 -9.79
CA LYS A 278 -27.40 9.65 -9.25
C LYS A 278 -27.16 10.58 -8.05
N ASN A 279 -25.90 10.68 -7.59
CA ASN A 279 -25.57 11.39 -6.37
C ASN A 279 -26.39 10.91 -5.17
N GLU A 280 -26.47 9.58 -4.97
CA GLU A 280 -27.29 8.94 -3.95
C GLU A 280 -26.45 8.04 -3.05
N ILE A 281 -26.78 8.02 -1.76
CA ILE A 281 -26.24 7.10 -0.77
C ILE A 281 -27.33 6.11 -0.38
N ILE A 282 -27.04 4.82 -0.48
CA ILE A 282 -27.94 3.76 -0.01
C ILE A 282 -27.46 3.31 1.37
N VAL A 283 -28.38 3.32 2.33
CA VAL A 283 -28.11 2.88 3.70
C VAL A 283 -29.05 1.73 4.08
N GLY A 284 -28.59 0.87 4.98
CA GLY A 284 -29.36 -0.28 5.46
C GLY A 284 -28.76 -0.89 6.71
N SER A 285 -29.24 -2.07 7.08
CA SER A 285 -28.75 -2.84 8.22
C SER A 285 -27.33 -3.37 8.00
N LYS A 286 -26.68 -3.85 9.08
CA LYS A 286 -25.36 -4.46 8.96
C LYS A 286 -25.37 -5.71 8.09
N ASP A 287 -26.42 -6.51 8.14
CA ASP A 287 -26.49 -7.78 7.41
C ASP A 287 -26.59 -7.58 5.88
N GLU A 288 -27.10 -6.43 5.44
CA GLU A 288 -27.13 -6.06 4.01
C GLU A 288 -25.73 -5.73 3.45
N LEU A 289 -24.69 -5.59 4.32
CA LEU A 289 -23.28 -5.46 3.91
C LEU A 289 -22.61 -6.80 3.58
N LEU A 290 -23.24 -7.93 3.94
CA LEU A 290 -22.66 -9.26 3.72
C LEU A 290 -22.52 -9.53 2.23
N LYS A 291 -21.32 -9.92 1.82
CA LYS A 291 -21.02 -10.35 0.44
C LYS A 291 -20.23 -11.64 0.47
N LYS A 292 -20.52 -12.50 -0.49
CA LYS A 292 -19.82 -13.76 -0.73
C LYS A 292 -19.09 -13.77 -2.08
N GLU A 293 -19.54 -12.94 -2.99
CA GLU A 293 -19.00 -12.83 -4.34
C GLU A 293 -18.39 -11.45 -4.56
N ILE A 294 -17.21 -11.41 -5.18
CA ILE A 294 -16.46 -10.19 -5.44
C ILE A 294 -16.02 -10.20 -6.89
N LEU A 295 -16.39 -9.17 -7.63
CA LEU A 295 -15.85 -8.94 -8.98
C LEU A 295 -14.50 -8.20 -8.88
N LEU A 296 -13.54 -8.63 -9.70
CA LEU A 296 -12.19 -8.10 -9.72
C LEU A 296 -11.81 -7.63 -11.12
N LYS A 297 -11.09 -6.51 -11.17
CA LYS A 297 -10.45 -5.96 -12.38
C LYS A 297 -8.93 -5.82 -12.19
N ASP A 298 -8.20 -5.67 -13.29
CA ASP A 298 -6.77 -5.38 -13.32
C ASP A 298 -5.94 -6.34 -12.45
N ILE A 299 -6.11 -7.65 -12.70
CA ILE A 299 -5.44 -8.68 -11.91
C ILE A 299 -3.94 -8.70 -12.22
N ASN A 300 -3.13 -8.64 -11.16
CA ASN A 300 -1.70 -8.88 -11.21
C ASN A 300 -1.38 -10.27 -10.63
N PHE A 301 -0.69 -11.13 -11.40
CA PHE A 301 -0.26 -12.45 -10.98
C PHE A 301 1.25 -12.47 -10.72
N LEU A 302 1.65 -12.75 -9.48
CA LEU A 302 3.05 -12.94 -9.09
C LEU A 302 3.50 -14.39 -9.25
N VAL A 303 2.56 -15.31 -9.46
CA VAL A 303 2.78 -16.75 -9.69
C VAL A 303 2.09 -17.22 -10.97
N ASN A 304 2.28 -18.47 -11.36
CA ASN A 304 1.57 -19.06 -12.49
C ASN A 304 0.09 -19.25 -12.17
N LYS A 305 -0.78 -19.18 -13.19
CA LYS A 305 -2.23 -19.27 -13.00
C LYS A 305 -2.71 -20.61 -12.43
N GLU A 306 -1.93 -21.66 -12.59
CA GLU A 306 -2.23 -23.00 -12.06
C GLU A 306 -2.35 -23.02 -10.53
N PHE A 307 -1.70 -22.09 -9.82
CA PHE A 307 -1.84 -21.92 -8.37
C PHE A 307 -3.27 -21.62 -7.94
N PHE A 308 -4.10 -21.08 -8.84
CA PHE A 308 -5.48 -20.68 -8.56
C PHE A 308 -6.51 -21.79 -8.83
N ASN A 309 -6.09 -22.97 -9.28
CA ASN A 309 -6.95 -24.14 -9.44
C ASN A 309 -7.44 -24.69 -8.09
N ASN A 310 -6.71 -24.39 -7.02
CA ASN A 310 -7.02 -24.79 -5.66
C ASN A 310 -7.63 -23.63 -4.86
N GLU A 311 -8.03 -23.93 -3.63
CA GLU A 311 -8.45 -22.94 -2.67
C GLU A 311 -7.27 -22.02 -2.30
N ILE A 312 -7.55 -20.71 -2.24
CA ILE A 312 -6.60 -19.68 -1.85
C ILE A 312 -7.15 -18.90 -0.65
N PHE A 313 -6.28 -18.11 -0.05
CA PHE A 313 -6.66 -17.13 0.96
C PHE A 313 -6.65 -15.73 0.37
N VAL A 314 -7.52 -14.85 0.86
CA VAL A 314 -7.54 -13.45 0.41
C VAL A 314 -7.69 -12.47 1.57
N LYS A 315 -7.16 -11.26 1.36
CA LYS A 315 -7.49 -10.08 2.17
C LYS A 315 -8.20 -9.08 1.27
N VAL A 316 -9.35 -8.59 1.71
CA VAL A 316 -10.17 -7.59 1.01
C VAL A 316 -10.01 -6.19 1.58
N ARG A 317 -9.19 -6.04 2.61
CA ARG A 317 -8.74 -4.78 3.23
C ARG A 317 -7.43 -5.01 3.99
N SER A 318 -6.65 -3.98 4.18
CA SER A 318 -5.30 -4.07 4.80
C SER A 318 -5.33 -4.67 6.21
N THR A 319 -6.31 -4.29 7.03
CA THR A 319 -6.49 -4.76 8.41
C THR A 319 -7.35 -6.03 8.52
N GLY A 320 -7.82 -6.58 7.38
CA GLY A 320 -8.69 -7.77 7.36
C GLY A 320 -7.94 -9.06 7.67
N LYS A 321 -8.68 -10.08 8.13
CA LYS A 321 -8.19 -11.46 8.24
C LYS A 321 -8.02 -12.10 6.86
N LEU A 322 -7.29 -13.20 6.81
CA LEU A 322 -7.23 -14.08 5.63
C LEU A 322 -8.54 -14.88 5.53
N LEU A 323 -9.23 -14.74 4.40
CA LEU A 323 -10.49 -15.40 4.10
C LEU A 323 -10.26 -16.52 3.09
N ARG A 324 -10.83 -17.70 3.34
CA ARG A 324 -10.77 -18.82 2.39
C ARG A 324 -11.65 -18.51 1.18
N SER A 325 -11.15 -18.81 -0.03
CA SER A 325 -11.84 -18.44 -1.26
C SER A 325 -11.44 -19.27 -2.46
N LYS A 326 -12.24 -19.18 -3.53
CA LYS A 326 -11.95 -19.72 -4.86
C LYS A 326 -11.97 -18.61 -5.90
N LEU A 327 -10.98 -18.60 -6.77
CA LEU A 327 -10.89 -17.62 -7.85
C LEU A 327 -11.32 -18.25 -9.18
N ASN A 328 -12.36 -17.69 -9.80
CA ASN A 328 -12.86 -18.08 -11.11
C ASN A 328 -12.41 -17.04 -12.14
N ILE A 329 -11.53 -17.47 -13.05
CA ILE A 329 -11.02 -16.64 -14.13
C ILE A 329 -11.68 -17.06 -15.42
N ASN A 330 -12.66 -16.28 -15.89
CA ASN A 330 -13.32 -16.49 -17.18
C ASN A 330 -12.89 -15.42 -18.18
N ASN A 331 -13.07 -15.70 -19.48
CA ASN A 331 -12.78 -14.73 -20.54
C ASN A 331 -13.60 -13.44 -20.33
N GLY A 332 -12.93 -12.39 -19.86
CA GLY A 332 -13.51 -11.05 -19.66
C GLY A 332 -13.95 -10.71 -18.23
N SER A 333 -14.05 -11.66 -17.31
CA SER A 333 -14.37 -11.35 -15.91
C SER A 333 -13.62 -12.25 -14.93
N THR A 334 -13.19 -11.69 -13.82
CA THR A 334 -12.61 -12.46 -12.72
C THR A 334 -13.50 -12.31 -11.49
N LYS A 335 -14.01 -13.44 -11.03
CA LYS A 335 -14.92 -13.53 -9.89
C LYS A 335 -14.25 -14.32 -8.76
N LEU A 336 -14.25 -13.75 -7.58
CA LEU A 336 -13.83 -14.42 -6.35
C LEU A 336 -15.07 -14.84 -5.57
N ILE A 337 -15.07 -16.07 -5.07
CA ILE A 337 -16.09 -16.61 -4.19
C ILE A 337 -15.48 -16.87 -2.83
N LEU A 338 -15.95 -16.15 -1.81
CA LEU A 338 -15.58 -16.38 -0.41
C LEU A 338 -16.29 -17.62 0.11
N LEU A 339 -15.62 -18.44 0.91
CA LEU A 339 -16.23 -19.58 1.58
C LEU A 339 -17.01 -19.17 2.84
N GLU A 340 -16.73 -17.97 3.36
CA GLU A 340 -17.43 -17.32 4.47
C GLU A 340 -17.88 -15.94 4.02
N ASP A 341 -19.01 -15.46 4.54
CA ASP A 341 -19.49 -14.11 4.25
C ASP A 341 -18.58 -13.06 4.93
N GLU A 342 -18.35 -11.93 4.25
CA GLU A 342 -17.56 -10.82 4.78
C GLU A 342 -18.30 -9.49 4.62
N TYR A 343 -18.11 -8.61 5.62
CA TYR A 343 -18.73 -7.29 5.67
C TYR A 343 -17.85 -6.22 5.01
N GLY A 344 -18.51 -5.18 4.48
CA GLY A 344 -17.82 -3.95 4.11
C GLY A 344 -16.79 -4.12 2.99
N ILE A 345 -17.09 -4.96 2.01
CA ILE A 345 -16.29 -5.11 0.79
C ILE A 345 -16.57 -3.88 -0.09
N SER A 346 -15.55 -3.04 -0.25
CA SER A 346 -15.68 -1.74 -0.94
C SER A 346 -15.01 -1.77 -2.30
N PRO A 347 -15.69 -1.32 -3.38
CA PRO A 347 -15.06 -1.02 -4.66
C PRO A 347 -13.89 -0.03 -4.50
N GLY A 348 -12.83 -0.21 -5.29
CA GLY A 348 -11.60 0.57 -5.18
C GLY A 348 -10.58 0.04 -4.16
N GLN A 349 -10.99 -0.86 -3.26
CA GLN A 349 -10.07 -1.62 -2.41
C GLN A 349 -9.41 -2.76 -3.20
N ALA A 350 -8.29 -3.26 -2.70
CA ALA A 350 -7.63 -4.44 -3.25
C ALA A 350 -8.20 -5.73 -2.68
N CYS A 351 -8.18 -6.77 -3.50
CA CYS A 351 -8.29 -8.16 -3.06
C CYS A 351 -6.94 -8.83 -3.32
N VAL A 352 -6.18 -9.08 -2.27
CA VAL A 352 -4.82 -9.65 -2.36
C VAL A 352 -4.87 -11.14 -2.07
N PHE A 353 -4.22 -11.93 -2.92
CA PHE A 353 -4.26 -13.38 -2.92
C PHE A 353 -3.06 -13.98 -2.20
N TYR A 354 -3.30 -15.00 -1.39
CA TYR A 354 -2.28 -15.70 -0.62
C TYR A 354 -2.45 -17.22 -0.70
N SER A 355 -1.34 -17.93 -0.54
CA SER A 355 -1.33 -19.34 -0.21
C SER A 355 -0.42 -19.58 0.99
N LYS A 356 -0.65 -20.67 1.71
CA LYS A 356 0.21 -21.10 2.82
C LYS A 356 1.20 -22.14 2.35
N ASP A 357 2.46 -21.97 2.72
CA ASP A 357 3.51 -22.96 2.56
C ASP A 357 4.43 -22.97 3.80
N GLU A 358 5.53 -23.74 3.75
CA GLU A 358 6.48 -23.88 4.87
C GLU A 358 7.18 -22.56 5.24
N LEU A 359 7.22 -21.58 4.34
CA LEU A 359 7.87 -20.29 4.54
C LEU A 359 6.90 -19.22 5.08
N GLY A 360 5.60 -19.53 5.09
CA GLY A 360 4.52 -18.66 5.57
C GLY A 360 3.45 -18.37 4.53
N ASP A 361 2.79 -17.22 4.66
CA ASP A 361 1.73 -16.79 3.74
C ASP A 361 2.35 -16.13 2.50
N LYS A 362 2.44 -16.87 1.40
CA LYS A 362 2.97 -16.43 0.10
C LYS A 362 1.98 -15.55 -0.61
N VAL A 363 2.43 -14.42 -1.13
CA VAL A 363 1.62 -13.51 -1.95
C VAL A 363 1.57 -14.03 -3.39
N LEU A 364 0.36 -14.33 -3.87
CA LEU A 364 0.13 -14.84 -5.22
C LEU A 364 -0.16 -13.72 -6.24
N GLY A 365 -0.49 -12.53 -5.75
CA GLY A 365 -0.91 -11.38 -6.52
C GLY A 365 -2.16 -10.73 -5.95
N GLY A 366 -2.98 -10.12 -6.80
CA GLY A 366 -4.23 -9.50 -6.39
C GLY A 366 -4.91 -8.75 -7.52
N GLY A 367 -6.05 -8.17 -7.23
CA GLY A 367 -6.82 -7.35 -8.16
C GLY A 367 -7.60 -6.27 -7.43
N TRP A 368 -8.22 -5.38 -8.20
CA TRP A 368 -9.04 -4.32 -7.65
C TRP A 368 -10.50 -4.76 -7.57
N ILE A 369 -11.10 -4.55 -6.41
CA ILE A 369 -12.54 -4.80 -6.21
C ILE A 369 -13.32 -3.78 -7.03
N THR A 370 -14.26 -4.24 -7.82
CA THR A 370 -15.14 -3.40 -8.65
C THR A 370 -16.59 -3.51 -8.19
N LYS A 371 -17.43 -2.59 -8.63
CA LYS A 371 -18.87 -2.68 -8.46
C LYS A 371 -19.42 -3.84 -9.30
N ASN A 372 -20.42 -4.50 -8.78
CA ASN A 372 -21.20 -5.52 -9.51
C ASN A 372 -22.09 -4.84 -10.55
#